data_e80583788f8f21d3016b2eaaca53a14c
#
_entry.id   e80583788f8f21d3016b2eaaca53a14c
#
_cell.length_a   1.000
_cell.length_b   1.000
_cell.length_c   1.000
_cell.angle_alpha   90.00
_cell.angle_beta   90.00
_cell.angle_gamma   90.00
#
_symmetry.space_group_name_H-M   'P 1'
#
loop_
_entity.id
_entity.type
_entity.pdbx_description
1 polymer ?
#
loop_
_entity_poly.entity_id
_entity_poly.type
_entity_poly.pdbx_seq_one_letter_code
_entity_poly.pdbx_strand_id
1 'polypeptide(L)'
;QLERELGIRLFERTRHAMKLTDQGREVLRYAYRMDKLTQDLAEDLHAKEEITGHVRLATADSLCSCLGRAFRGFWSLYPGISLKIVTAGTASLFQLLRHNEVDLVLTLDSHIHNSEYRLIRESQIGTHFVASPDCALCKKSSLSVEELLNYPFLLTEKGMSYRRLMDESLAARSLEIQPLLETSDTELLCQLVSQGAGCSFLPDYATDAAVADGRLVRLPVADFEVKVWKQLFCH
;
A
#
# COMPACT_ATOMS: atom_id res chain seq x y z
N GLN A 1 25.58 -27.47 -13.02
CA GLN A 1 26.03 -28.30 -11.90
C GLN A 1 24.88 -28.54 -10.94
N LEU A 2 24.22 -27.51 -10.39
CA LEU A 2 23.12 -27.58 -9.42
C LEU A 2 21.92 -28.41 -9.90
N GLU A 3 21.52 -28.29 -11.19
CA GLU A 3 20.44 -29.09 -11.79
C GLU A 3 20.75 -30.60 -11.77
N ARG A 4 22.04 -30.98 -11.94
CA ARG A 4 22.47 -32.40 -11.86
C ARG A 4 22.49 -32.92 -10.44
N GLU A 5 22.88 -32.07 -9.47
CA GLU A 5 22.93 -32.46 -8.06
C GLU A 5 21.54 -32.61 -7.47
N LEU A 6 20.59 -31.75 -7.88
CA LEU A 6 19.21 -31.81 -7.42
C LEU A 6 18.32 -32.76 -8.23
N GLY A 7 18.79 -33.22 -9.41
CA GLY A 7 18.02 -34.13 -10.30
C GLY A 7 16.81 -33.47 -10.95
N ILE A 8 16.76 -32.13 -11.02
CA ILE A 8 15.63 -31.33 -11.53
C ILE A 8 16.11 -30.28 -12.54
N ARG A 9 15.20 -29.82 -13.39
CA ARG A 9 15.47 -28.67 -14.27
C ARG A 9 15.04 -27.39 -13.60
N LEU A 10 15.96 -26.43 -13.49
CA LEU A 10 15.72 -25.10 -12.91
C LEU A 10 15.35 -24.06 -13.97
N PHE A 11 15.83 -24.25 -15.22
CA PHE A 11 15.65 -23.31 -16.32
C PHE A 11 15.08 -23.99 -17.57
N GLU A 12 14.11 -23.32 -18.18
CA GLU A 12 13.66 -23.60 -19.55
C GLU A 12 14.36 -22.63 -20.51
N ARG A 13 15.01 -23.21 -21.54
CA ARG A 13 15.64 -22.43 -22.60
C ARG A 13 14.69 -22.32 -23.78
N THR A 14 14.24 -21.12 -24.07
CA THR A 14 13.57 -20.81 -25.32
C THR A 14 14.55 -20.14 -26.30
N ARG A 15 14.20 -20.04 -27.60
CA ARG A 15 15.08 -19.43 -28.61
C ARG A 15 15.50 -17.99 -28.30
N HIS A 16 14.78 -17.28 -27.44
CA HIS A 16 14.99 -15.86 -27.15
C HIS A 16 15.07 -15.50 -25.65
N ALA A 17 14.90 -16.48 -24.74
CA ALA A 17 14.92 -16.22 -23.30
C ALA A 17 15.23 -17.48 -22.49
N MET A 18 15.77 -17.29 -21.31
CA MET A 18 15.88 -18.29 -20.26
C MET A 18 14.88 -17.95 -19.15
N LYS A 19 13.96 -18.89 -18.86
CA LYS A 19 12.94 -18.72 -17.81
C LYS A 19 13.14 -19.78 -16.73
N LEU A 20 12.80 -19.43 -15.49
CA LEU A 20 12.76 -20.41 -14.41
C LEU A 20 11.57 -21.36 -14.59
N THR A 21 11.81 -22.64 -14.35
CA THR A 21 10.72 -23.63 -14.16
C THR A 21 10.03 -23.39 -12.81
N ASP A 22 8.92 -24.09 -12.54
CA ASP A 22 8.27 -24.06 -11.21
C ASP A 22 9.23 -24.54 -10.12
N GLN A 23 9.96 -25.63 -10.39
CA GLN A 23 11.01 -26.14 -9.51
C GLN A 23 12.17 -25.15 -9.38
N GLY A 24 12.53 -24.43 -10.47
CA GLY A 24 13.52 -23.36 -10.45
C GLY A 24 13.11 -22.19 -9.56
N ARG A 25 11.85 -21.80 -9.59
CA ARG A 25 11.30 -20.78 -8.69
C ARG A 25 11.34 -21.23 -7.23
N GLU A 26 11.05 -22.50 -6.98
CA GLU A 26 11.12 -23.06 -5.63
C GLU A 26 12.56 -23.09 -5.09
N VAL A 27 13.51 -23.55 -5.89
CA VAL A 27 14.93 -23.57 -5.52
C VAL A 27 15.46 -22.13 -5.29
N LEU A 28 15.08 -21.18 -6.14
CA LEU A 28 15.44 -19.78 -5.96
C LEU A 28 14.93 -19.21 -4.62
N ARG A 29 13.72 -19.58 -4.22
CA ARG A 29 13.15 -19.22 -2.93
C ARG A 29 13.99 -19.74 -1.75
N TYR A 30 14.44 -21.00 -1.83
CA TYR A 30 15.35 -21.55 -0.81
C TYR A 30 16.72 -20.87 -0.84
N ALA A 31 17.23 -20.54 -2.02
CA ALA A 31 18.49 -19.81 -2.13
C ALA A 31 18.43 -18.43 -1.46
N TYR A 32 17.35 -17.68 -1.63
CA TYR A 32 17.15 -16.42 -0.91
C TYR A 32 17.09 -16.60 0.61
N ARG A 33 16.45 -17.67 1.09
CA ARG A 33 16.39 -17.97 2.53
C ARG A 33 17.77 -18.31 3.09
N MET A 34 18.56 -19.07 2.37
CA MET A 34 19.92 -19.44 2.78
C MET A 34 20.84 -18.22 2.77
N ASP A 35 20.75 -17.38 1.74
CA ASP A 35 21.52 -16.13 1.66
C ASP A 35 21.20 -15.21 2.83
N LYS A 36 19.90 -15.05 3.14
CA LYS A 36 19.47 -14.27 4.31
C LYS A 36 20.02 -14.83 5.62
N LEU A 37 19.90 -16.13 5.86
CA LEU A 37 20.45 -16.75 7.08
C LEU A 37 21.94 -16.55 7.20
N THR A 38 22.67 -16.55 6.08
CA THR A 38 24.12 -16.30 6.08
C THR A 38 24.43 -14.83 6.41
N GLN A 39 23.62 -13.90 5.90
CA GLN A 39 23.73 -12.48 6.24
C GLN A 39 23.40 -12.23 7.73
N ASP A 40 22.26 -12.75 8.20
CA ASP A 40 21.84 -12.63 9.60
C ASP A 40 22.93 -13.17 10.56
N LEU A 41 23.52 -14.32 10.23
CA LEU A 41 24.65 -14.88 11.00
C LEU A 41 25.88 -13.97 11.00
N ALA A 42 26.22 -13.39 9.83
CA ALA A 42 27.36 -12.47 9.74
C ALA A 42 27.10 -11.19 10.54
N GLU A 43 25.88 -10.66 10.52
CA GLU A 43 25.50 -9.50 11.32
C GLU A 43 25.53 -9.78 12.81
N ASP A 44 24.99 -10.93 13.26
CA ASP A 44 25.02 -11.35 14.67
C ASP A 44 26.45 -11.54 15.21
N LEU A 45 27.37 -12.05 14.38
CA LEU A 45 28.76 -12.25 14.75
C LEU A 45 29.57 -10.95 14.77
N HIS A 46 29.13 -9.92 14.04
CA HIS A 46 29.82 -8.63 13.91
C HIS A 46 29.12 -7.49 14.63
N ALA A 47 28.21 -7.78 15.55
CA ALA A 47 27.46 -6.80 16.33
C ALA A 47 28.41 -5.78 17.00
N LYS A 48 28.69 -4.70 16.27
CA LYS A 48 29.33 -3.49 16.77
C LYS A 48 28.24 -2.49 17.21
N GLU A 49 28.64 -1.52 18.02
CA GLU A 49 27.80 -0.47 18.62
C GLU A 49 26.90 0.34 17.65
N GLU A 50 27.07 0.20 16.35
CA GLU A 50 26.23 0.85 15.33
C GLU A 50 25.22 -0.14 14.73
N ILE A 51 23.94 0.23 14.80
CA ILE A 51 22.85 -0.53 14.14
C ILE A 51 23.01 -0.38 12.63
N THR A 52 23.41 -1.45 11.95
CA THR A 52 23.57 -1.53 10.49
C THR A 52 22.77 -2.70 9.95
N GLY A 53 22.43 -2.65 8.66
CA GLY A 53 21.73 -3.76 8.01
C GLY A 53 20.88 -3.34 6.82
N HIS A 54 20.12 -4.31 6.29
CA HIS A 54 19.24 -4.11 5.15
C HIS A 54 17.81 -4.51 5.51
N VAL A 55 16.87 -3.60 5.35
CA VAL A 55 15.44 -3.85 5.56
C VAL A 55 14.73 -3.82 4.22
N ARG A 56 13.98 -4.90 3.91
CA ARG A 56 13.15 -5.00 2.70
C ARG A 56 11.69 -4.89 3.12
N LEU A 57 11.03 -3.82 2.69
CA LEU A 57 9.63 -3.52 2.99
C LEU A 57 8.78 -3.66 1.73
N ALA A 58 7.74 -4.47 1.77
CA ALA A 58 6.69 -4.43 0.75
C ALA A 58 5.48 -3.62 1.25
N THR A 59 4.89 -2.82 0.38
CA THR A 59 3.77 -1.94 0.75
C THR A 59 2.82 -1.68 -0.41
N ALA A 60 1.63 -1.18 -0.12
CA ALA A 60 0.72 -0.65 -1.13
C ALA A 60 1.25 0.68 -1.69
N ASP A 61 1.08 0.92 -2.99
CA ASP A 61 1.54 2.14 -3.68
C ASP A 61 1.05 3.40 -2.98
N SER A 62 -0.20 3.42 -2.56
CA SER A 62 -0.82 4.55 -1.86
C SER A 62 -0.12 4.96 -0.55
N LEU A 63 0.67 4.07 0.06
CA LEU A 63 1.43 4.35 1.29
C LEU A 63 2.83 4.93 1.04
N CYS A 64 3.33 4.91 -0.21
CA CYS A 64 4.69 5.39 -0.51
C CYS A 64 4.88 6.87 -0.14
N SER A 65 3.88 7.72 -0.33
CA SER A 65 3.93 9.12 0.06
C SER A 65 4.09 9.31 1.58
N CYS A 66 3.48 8.43 2.39
CA CYS A 66 3.65 8.44 3.84
C CYS A 66 5.06 8.06 4.25
N LEU A 67 5.62 7.03 3.61
CA LEU A 67 6.99 6.57 3.87
C LEU A 67 8.01 7.66 3.51
N GLY A 68 7.82 8.35 2.40
CA GLY A 68 8.71 9.45 1.99
C GLY A 68 8.80 10.55 3.04
N ARG A 69 7.69 10.91 3.67
CA ARG A 69 7.68 11.90 4.78
C ARG A 69 8.39 11.39 6.04
N ALA A 70 8.24 10.11 6.36
CA ALA A 70 8.85 9.51 7.54
C ALA A 70 10.36 9.19 7.34
N PHE A 71 10.80 9.00 6.11
CA PHE A 71 12.13 8.50 5.77
C PHE A 71 13.26 9.37 6.32
N ARG A 72 13.13 10.69 6.25
CA ARG A 72 14.15 11.61 6.76
C ARG A 72 14.41 11.40 8.26
N GLY A 73 13.35 11.26 9.06
CA GLY A 73 13.47 10.99 10.50
C GLY A 73 14.10 9.62 10.78
N PHE A 74 13.68 8.61 10.04
CA PHE A 74 14.25 7.26 10.14
C PHE A 74 15.75 7.25 9.83
N TRP A 75 16.16 7.82 8.70
CA TRP A 75 17.56 7.82 8.29
C TRP A 75 18.47 8.64 9.21
N SER A 76 17.95 9.70 9.83
CA SER A 76 18.70 10.47 10.83
C SER A 76 18.97 9.68 12.11
N LEU A 77 18.07 8.74 12.46
CA LEU A 77 18.22 7.88 13.64
C LEU A 77 19.05 6.62 13.36
N TYR A 78 18.96 6.10 12.13
CA TYR A 78 19.56 4.82 11.73
C TYR A 78 20.33 4.95 10.41
N PRO A 79 21.41 5.73 10.37
CA PRO A 79 22.15 6.00 9.11
C PRO A 79 22.83 4.75 8.52
N GLY A 80 23.08 3.72 9.33
CA GLY A 80 23.65 2.45 8.93
C GLY A 80 22.64 1.46 8.31
N ILE A 81 21.32 1.78 8.34
CA ILE A 81 20.30 0.90 7.76
C ILE A 81 19.95 1.34 6.34
N SER A 82 20.08 0.42 5.38
CA SER A 82 19.53 0.61 4.04
C SER A 82 18.09 0.06 3.96
N LEU A 83 17.22 0.77 3.23
CA LEU A 83 15.82 0.39 3.06
C LEU A 83 15.54 0.13 1.57
N LYS A 84 15.04 -1.06 1.25
CA LYS A 84 14.48 -1.39 -0.07
C LYS A 84 12.97 -1.44 0.04
N ILE A 85 12.27 -0.65 -0.76
CA ILE A 85 10.81 -0.64 -0.82
C ILE A 85 10.36 -1.29 -2.11
N VAL A 86 9.38 -2.19 -2.02
CA VAL A 86 8.71 -2.85 -3.15
C VAL A 86 7.23 -2.58 -3.03
N THR A 87 6.57 -2.21 -4.13
CA THR A 87 5.14 -1.96 -4.13
C THR A 87 4.39 -3.11 -4.80
N ALA A 88 3.24 -3.48 -4.22
CA ALA A 88 2.38 -4.51 -4.74
C ALA A 88 0.95 -4.40 -4.17
N GLY A 89 -0.01 -5.08 -4.81
CA GLY A 89 -1.36 -5.24 -4.25
C GLY A 89 -1.36 -6.16 -3.02
N THR A 90 -2.34 -5.99 -2.14
CA THR A 90 -2.41 -6.67 -0.83
C THR A 90 -2.22 -8.19 -0.90
N ALA A 91 -2.84 -8.86 -1.87
CA ALA A 91 -2.70 -10.32 -2.04
C ALA A 91 -1.25 -10.75 -2.34
N SER A 92 -0.52 -9.95 -3.12
CA SER A 92 0.87 -10.21 -3.49
C SER A 92 1.85 -9.88 -2.36
N LEU A 93 1.53 -8.91 -1.49
CA LEU A 93 2.38 -8.51 -0.38
C LEU A 93 2.72 -9.70 0.54
N PHE A 94 1.71 -10.48 0.95
CA PHE A 94 1.93 -11.65 1.80
C PHE A 94 2.65 -12.80 1.10
N GLN A 95 2.54 -12.89 -0.24
CA GLN A 95 3.35 -13.85 -0.99
C GLN A 95 4.83 -13.49 -0.94
N LEU A 96 5.18 -12.20 -1.09
CA LEU A 96 6.56 -11.73 -0.96
C LEU A 96 7.12 -12.04 0.44
N LEU A 97 6.33 -11.83 1.50
CA LEU A 97 6.72 -12.16 2.87
C LEU A 97 6.91 -13.68 3.03
N ARG A 98 5.96 -14.48 2.58
CA ARG A 98 6.04 -15.95 2.61
C ARG A 98 7.28 -16.50 1.91
N HIS A 99 7.70 -15.85 0.83
CA HIS A 99 8.88 -16.27 0.08
C HIS A 99 10.20 -15.66 0.60
N ASN A 100 10.17 -14.93 1.73
CA ASN A 100 11.32 -14.19 2.27
C ASN A 100 11.95 -13.21 1.27
N GLU A 101 11.18 -12.73 0.30
CA GLU A 101 11.63 -11.69 -0.61
C GLU A 101 11.66 -10.32 0.08
N VAL A 102 10.87 -10.18 1.15
CA VAL A 102 10.81 -9.00 2.03
C VAL A 102 10.78 -9.42 3.49
N ASP A 103 11.20 -8.50 4.37
CA ASP A 103 11.25 -8.70 5.82
C ASP A 103 9.97 -8.21 6.50
N LEU A 104 9.38 -7.17 5.92
CA LEU A 104 8.21 -6.48 6.43
C LEU A 104 7.17 -6.28 5.33
N VAL A 105 5.91 -6.34 5.74
CA VAL A 105 4.77 -5.97 4.89
C VAL A 105 3.95 -4.90 5.59
N LEU A 106 3.75 -3.76 4.90
CA LEU A 106 2.87 -2.70 5.35
C LEU A 106 1.62 -2.68 4.46
N THR A 107 0.50 -3.09 5.02
CA THR A 107 -0.79 -3.13 4.31
C THR A 107 -1.62 -1.88 4.56
N LEU A 108 -2.53 -1.61 3.63
CA LEU A 108 -3.63 -0.67 3.77
C LEU A 108 -4.88 -1.36 3.22
N ASP A 109 -5.74 -1.88 4.06
CA ASP A 109 -6.91 -2.66 3.65
C ASP A 109 -7.97 -2.73 4.76
N SER A 110 -9.01 -3.57 4.60
CA SER A 110 -9.80 -4.04 5.72
C SER A 110 -8.89 -4.66 6.78
N HIS A 111 -9.39 -4.81 8.01
CA HIS A 111 -8.59 -5.43 9.07
C HIS A 111 -8.23 -6.86 8.70
N ILE A 112 -6.92 -7.13 8.57
CA ILE A 112 -6.39 -8.44 8.21
C ILE A 112 -6.04 -9.20 9.49
N HIS A 113 -6.70 -10.34 9.69
CA HIS A 113 -6.34 -11.32 10.71
C HIS A 113 -5.50 -12.40 10.06
N ASN A 114 -4.20 -12.44 10.38
CA ASN A 114 -3.31 -13.46 9.85
C ASN A 114 -2.46 -14.05 10.98
N SER A 115 -2.68 -15.33 11.29
CA SER A 115 -1.96 -16.04 12.35
C SER A 115 -0.60 -16.60 11.92
N GLU A 116 -0.29 -16.57 10.61
CA GLU A 116 1.01 -17.03 10.09
C GLU A 116 2.10 -15.98 10.31
N TYR A 117 1.72 -14.71 10.50
CA TYR A 117 2.65 -13.59 10.61
C TYR A 117 2.42 -12.79 11.88
N ARG A 118 3.49 -12.25 12.40
CA ARG A 118 3.42 -11.38 13.58
C ARG A 118 2.97 -9.98 13.18
N LEU A 119 1.86 -9.53 13.74
CA LEU A 119 1.44 -8.13 13.66
C LEU A 119 2.30 -7.29 14.62
N ILE A 120 3.08 -6.37 14.05
CA ILE A 120 3.96 -5.47 14.84
C ILE A 120 3.19 -4.23 15.28
N ARG A 121 2.42 -3.64 14.37
CA ARG A 121 1.69 -2.40 14.62
C ARG A 121 0.47 -2.31 13.72
N GLU A 122 -0.57 -1.69 14.26
CA GLU A 122 -1.76 -1.36 13.47
C GLU A 122 -2.33 0.01 13.87
N SER A 123 -3.06 0.62 12.95
CA SER A 123 -3.85 1.81 13.19
C SER A 123 -4.98 1.90 12.17
N GLN A 124 -6.13 2.35 12.61
CA GLN A 124 -7.21 2.71 11.70
C GLN A 124 -6.86 4.03 11.00
N ILE A 125 -7.16 4.12 9.72
CA ILE A 125 -6.95 5.31 8.89
C ILE A 125 -8.32 5.85 8.52
N GLY A 126 -8.55 7.13 8.76
CA GLY A 126 -9.73 7.83 8.28
C GLY A 126 -9.71 7.95 6.76
N THR A 127 -10.88 7.78 6.16
CA THR A 127 -11.12 7.97 4.73
C THR A 127 -12.35 8.84 4.57
N HIS A 128 -12.28 9.85 3.70
CA HIS A 128 -13.33 10.83 3.56
C HIS A 128 -13.61 11.17 2.10
N PHE A 129 -14.84 11.53 1.81
CA PHE A 129 -15.14 12.27 0.61
C PHE A 129 -14.60 13.69 0.76
N VAL A 130 -13.90 14.17 -0.26
CA VAL A 130 -13.25 15.48 -0.28
C VAL A 130 -13.64 16.25 -1.54
N ALA A 131 -13.69 17.56 -1.40
CA ALA A 131 -13.97 18.49 -2.50
C ALA A 131 -13.18 19.80 -2.33
N SER A 132 -13.17 20.64 -3.37
CA SER A 132 -12.72 22.03 -3.26
C SER A 132 -13.64 22.82 -2.31
N PRO A 133 -13.12 23.80 -1.54
CA PRO A 133 -13.93 24.68 -0.69
C PRO A 133 -15.07 25.39 -1.43
N ASP A 134 -14.90 25.65 -2.73
CA ASP A 134 -15.89 26.32 -3.58
C ASP A 134 -17.04 25.40 -4.01
N CYS A 135 -16.94 24.09 -3.71
CA CYS A 135 -17.97 23.13 -4.08
C CYS A 135 -19.28 23.43 -3.32
N ALA A 136 -20.41 23.37 -4.05
CA ALA A 136 -21.71 23.62 -3.47
C ALA A 136 -22.07 22.66 -2.31
N LEU A 137 -21.51 21.45 -2.32
CA LEU A 137 -21.67 20.45 -1.25
C LEU A 137 -21.11 20.92 0.11
N CYS A 138 -20.07 21.76 0.10
CA CYS A 138 -19.45 22.27 1.33
C CYS A 138 -20.34 23.21 2.13
N LYS A 139 -21.43 23.71 1.53
CA LYS A 139 -22.42 24.58 2.21
C LYS A 139 -23.41 23.82 3.06
N LYS A 140 -23.47 22.49 2.92
CA LYS A 140 -24.38 21.62 3.66
C LYS A 140 -23.77 21.18 4.97
N SER A 141 -24.55 21.14 6.03
CA SER A 141 -24.11 20.66 7.35
C SER A 141 -24.10 19.12 7.46
N SER A 142 -24.82 18.43 6.59
CA SER A 142 -24.86 16.98 6.48
C SER A 142 -25.23 16.60 5.06
N LEU A 143 -24.63 15.50 4.59
CA LEU A 143 -24.88 14.92 3.25
C LEU A 143 -25.18 13.45 3.39
N SER A 144 -26.04 12.92 2.50
CA SER A 144 -26.10 11.49 2.25
C SER A 144 -25.17 11.09 1.12
N VAL A 145 -24.78 9.82 1.06
CA VAL A 145 -23.91 9.35 -0.04
C VAL A 145 -24.62 9.44 -1.39
N GLU A 146 -25.95 9.27 -1.43
CA GLU A 146 -26.75 9.40 -2.66
C GLU A 146 -26.69 10.81 -3.27
N GLU A 147 -26.62 11.85 -2.42
CA GLU A 147 -26.49 13.21 -2.87
C GLU A 147 -25.18 13.47 -3.63
N LEU A 148 -24.10 12.72 -3.26
CA LEU A 148 -22.80 12.82 -3.91
C LEU A 148 -22.80 12.24 -5.32
N LEU A 149 -23.65 11.24 -5.59
CA LEU A 149 -23.67 10.54 -6.90
C LEU A 149 -24.00 11.47 -8.09
N ASN A 150 -24.57 12.64 -7.82
CA ASN A 150 -24.87 13.64 -8.83
C ASN A 150 -23.68 14.54 -9.21
N TYR A 151 -22.53 14.35 -8.56
CA TYR A 151 -21.32 15.14 -8.79
C TYR A 151 -20.27 14.33 -9.56
N PRO A 152 -19.38 14.98 -10.31
CA PRO A 152 -18.27 14.30 -10.94
C PRO A 152 -17.29 13.77 -9.90
N PHE A 153 -16.82 12.53 -10.09
CA PHE A 153 -15.84 11.89 -9.25
C PHE A 153 -14.52 11.65 -9.97
N LEU A 154 -13.43 11.90 -9.26
CA LEU A 154 -12.09 11.49 -9.64
C LEU A 154 -11.61 10.49 -8.58
N LEU A 155 -11.35 9.25 -8.97
CA LEU A 155 -11.11 8.18 -8.02
C LEU A 155 -9.79 7.46 -8.32
N THR A 156 -9.30 6.73 -7.33
CA THR A 156 -8.21 5.80 -7.57
C THR A 156 -8.70 4.59 -8.35
N GLU A 157 -7.77 3.86 -8.96
CA GLU A 157 -8.06 2.67 -9.76
C GLU A 157 -8.83 1.61 -8.95
N LYS A 158 -9.74 0.89 -9.64
CA LYS A 158 -10.43 -0.29 -9.08
C LYS A 158 -9.38 -1.31 -8.63
N GLY A 159 -9.46 -1.77 -7.40
CA GLY A 159 -8.48 -2.70 -6.83
C GLY A 159 -7.49 -2.06 -5.84
N MET A 160 -7.34 -0.76 -5.81
CA MET A 160 -6.69 -0.11 -4.67
C MET A 160 -7.57 -0.29 -3.41
N SER A 161 -6.94 -0.60 -2.28
CA SER A 161 -7.64 -1.14 -1.10
C SER A 161 -8.81 -0.30 -0.62
N TYR A 162 -8.63 0.99 -0.35
CA TYR A 162 -9.73 1.84 0.12
C TYR A 162 -10.78 2.14 -0.95
N ARG A 163 -10.40 2.15 -2.26
CA ARG A 163 -11.35 2.24 -3.37
C ARG A 163 -12.23 1.00 -3.42
N ARG A 164 -11.65 -0.18 -3.34
CA ARG A 164 -12.38 -1.44 -3.32
C ARG A 164 -13.37 -1.49 -2.15
N LEU A 165 -12.92 -1.11 -0.95
CA LEU A 165 -13.77 -1.06 0.25
C LEU A 165 -14.92 -0.05 0.12
N MET A 166 -14.66 1.11 -0.52
CA MET A 166 -15.71 2.09 -0.85
C MET A 166 -16.72 1.47 -1.83
N ASP A 167 -16.25 0.89 -2.92
CA ASP A 167 -17.11 0.29 -3.95
C ASP A 167 -17.97 -0.86 -3.36
N GLU A 168 -17.39 -1.71 -2.51
CA GLU A 168 -18.11 -2.78 -1.79
C GLU A 168 -19.19 -2.21 -0.87
N SER A 169 -18.90 -1.13 -0.13
CA SER A 169 -19.85 -0.47 0.74
C SER A 169 -21.00 0.20 -0.03
N LEU A 170 -20.71 0.80 -1.19
CA LEU A 170 -21.72 1.36 -2.08
C LEU A 170 -22.58 0.25 -2.70
N ALA A 171 -21.96 -0.82 -3.19
CA ALA A 171 -22.66 -1.95 -3.81
C ALA A 171 -23.63 -2.63 -2.85
N ALA A 172 -23.29 -2.72 -1.55
CA ALA A 172 -24.20 -3.22 -0.51
C ALA A 172 -25.49 -2.40 -0.37
N ARG A 173 -25.49 -1.15 -0.86
CA ARG A 173 -26.66 -0.24 -0.92
C ARG A 173 -27.24 -0.13 -2.33
N SER A 174 -26.81 -0.96 -3.27
CA SER A 174 -27.17 -0.88 -4.70
C SER A 174 -26.78 0.47 -5.33
N LEU A 175 -25.70 1.08 -4.86
CA LEU A 175 -25.14 2.33 -5.37
C LEU A 175 -23.82 2.05 -6.10
N GLU A 176 -23.53 2.87 -7.10
CA GLU A 176 -22.25 2.83 -7.84
C GLU A 176 -21.83 4.26 -8.23
N ILE A 177 -20.54 4.55 -8.13
CA ILE A 177 -19.94 5.78 -8.64
C ILE A 177 -19.24 5.47 -9.96
N GLN A 178 -19.63 6.18 -11.02
CA GLN A 178 -18.92 6.17 -12.30
C GLN A 178 -17.94 7.35 -12.32
N PRO A 179 -16.62 7.10 -12.19
CA PRO A 179 -15.66 8.19 -12.11
C PRO A 179 -15.45 8.85 -13.47
N LEU A 180 -15.25 10.16 -13.46
CA LEU A 180 -14.81 10.95 -14.62
C LEU A 180 -13.34 10.68 -14.97
N LEU A 181 -12.52 10.40 -13.95
CA LEU A 181 -11.10 10.08 -14.06
C LEU A 181 -10.72 9.01 -13.04
N GLU A 182 -9.92 8.04 -13.48
CA GLU A 182 -9.27 7.04 -12.63
C GLU A 182 -7.74 7.12 -12.79
N THR A 183 -7.00 7.09 -11.68
CA THR A 183 -5.54 7.10 -11.67
C THR A 183 -5.00 6.49 -10.37
N SER A 184 -3.81 5.90 -10.41
CA SER A 184 -3.11 5.46 -9.19
C SER A 184 -2.45 6.62 -8.43
N ASP A 185 -2.29 7.79 -9.06
CA ASP A 185 -1.63 8.96 -8.48
C ASP A 185 -2.58 9.76 -7.57
N THR A 186 -2.46 9.51 -6.27
CA THR A 186 -3.27 10.20 -5.24
C THR A 186 -2.97 11.69 -5.15
N GLU A 187 -1.73 12.12 -5.47
CA GLU A 187 -1.36 13.54 -5.44
C GLU A 187 -2.02 14.31 -6.58
N LEU A 188 -2.04 13.71 -7.78
CA LEU A 188 -2.77 14.25 -8.92
C LEU A 188 -4.27 14.40 -8.59
N LEU A 189 -4.88 13.41 -7.93
CA LEU A 189 -6.28 13.51 -7.49
C LEU A 189 -6.48 14.70 -6.55
N CYS A 190 -5.63 14.86 -5.53
CA CYS A 190 -5.71 16.01 -4.62
C CYS A 190 -5.60 17.34 -5.36
N GLN A 191 -4.69 17.46 -6.34
CA GLN A 191 -4.53 18.67 -7.14
C GLN A 191 -5.77 18.99 -7.96
N LEU A 192 -6.31 18.01 -8.71
CA LEU A 192 -7.50 18.20 -9.54
C LEU A 192 -8.74 18.54 -8.72
N VAL A 193 -8.95 17.84 -7.58
CA VAL A 193 -10.08 18.14 -6.69
C VAL A 193 -9.95 19.53 -6.09
N SER A 194 -8.75 19.97 -5.70
CA SER A 194 -8.53 21.33 -5.18
C SER A 194 -8.81 22.43 -6.21
N GLN A 195 -8.69 22.10 -7.51
CA GLN A 195 -9.05 22.99 -8.63
C GLN A 195 -10.54 22.96 -8.99
N GLY A 196 -11.35 22.19 -8.26
CA GLY A 196 -12.79 22.11 -8.47
C GLY A 196 -13.22 21.14 -9.56
N ALA A 197 -12.37 20.21 -10.01
CA ALA A 197 -12.70 19.26 -11.08
C ALA A 197 -13.77 18.22 -10.65
N GLY A 198 -14.04 18.08 -9.34
CA GLY A 198 -15.02 17.15 -8.80
C GLY A 198 -14.75 16.78 -7.35
N CYS A 199 -15.29 15.64 -6.94
CA CYS A 199 -15.09 15.05 -5.62
C CYS A 199 -14.17 13.82 -5.70
N SER A 200 -13.57 13.44 -4.58
CA SER A 200 -12.81 12.19 -4.47
C SER A 200 -13.07 11.52 -3.13
N PHE A 201 -12.70 10.23 -3.00
CA PHE A 201 -12.69 9.50 -1.75
C PHE A 201 -11.26 9.10 -1.42
N LEU A 202 -10.68 9.74 -0.42
CA LEU A 202 -9.25 9.66 -0.13
C LEU A 202 -8.96 9.47 1.36
N PRO A 203 -7.83 8.81 1.69
CA PRO A 203 -7.40 8.67 3.08
C PRO A 203 -6.81 9.96 3.65
N ASP A 204 -6.90 10.10 4.98
CA ASP A 204 -6.45 11.28 5.71
C ASP A 204 -5.00 11.65 5.41
N TYR A 205 -4.10 10.67 5.40
CA TYR A 205 -2.68 10.93 5.16
C TYR A 205 -2.39 11.59 3.79
N ALA A 206 -3.28 11.42 2.82
CA ALA A 206 -3.14 12.04 1.50
C ALA A 206 -3.72 13.46 1.47
N THR A 207 -4.72 13.73 2.31
CA THR A 207 -5.51 14.97 2.27
C THR A 207 -5.20 15.95 3.40
N ASP A 208 -4.60 15.49 4.52
CA ASP A 208 -4.38 16.30 5.73
C ASP A 208 -3.69 17.64 5.45
N ALA A 209 -2.62 17.63 4.65
CA ALA A 209 -1.91 18.87 4.32
C ALA A 209 -2.79 19.84 3.50
N ALA A 210 -3.50 19.34 2.51
CA ALA A 210 -4.38 20.16 1.67
C ALA A 210 -5.61 20.67 2.43
N VAL A 211 -6.10 19.88 3.39
CA VAL A 211 -7.19 20.32 4.29
C VAL A 211 -6.70 21.38 5.27
N ALA A 212 -5.52 21.20 5.87
CA ALA A 212 -4.92 22.20 6.76
C ALA A 212 -4.65 23.52 6.05
N ASP A 213 -4.24 23.46 4.77
CA ASP A 213 -4.01 24.63 3.93
C ASP A 213 -5.31 25.27 3.39
N GLY A 214 -6.48 24.68 3.66
CA GLY A 214 -7.78 25.13 3.15
C GLY A 214 -7.99 24.91 1.64
N ARG A 215 -7.17 24.06 1.00
CA ARG A 215 -7.29 23.71 -0.43
C ARG A 215 -8.32 22.60 -0.68
N LEU A 216 -8.58 21.78 0.31
CA LEU A 216 -9.59 20.73 0.31
C LEU A 216 -10.46 20.83 1.56
N VAL A 217 -11.70 20.33 1.43
CA VAL A 217 -12.65 20.19 2.54
C VAL A 217 -13.12 18.74 2.60
N ARG A 218 -13.19 18.18 3.80
CA ARG A 218 -13.86 16.89 4.04
C ARG A 218 -15.36 17.11 4.04
N LEU A 219 -16.07 16.38 3.21
CA LEU A 219 -17.51 16.50 3.10
C LEU A 219 -18.19 15.78 4.29
N PRO A 220 -19.19 16.39 4.93
CA PRO A 220 -19.85 15.83 6.10
C PRO A 220 -20.88 14.76 5.72
N VAL A 221 -20.43 13.61 5.21
CA VAL A 221 -21.27 12.48 4.82
C VAL A 221 -21.56 11.64 6.07
N ALA A 222 -22.80 11.65 6.54
CA ALA A 222 -23.15 11.09 7.84
C ALA A 222 -23.47 9.58 7.79
N ASP A 223 -23.87 9.08 6.64
CA ASP A 223 -24.40 7.72 6.46
C ASP A 223 -23.41 6.77 5.77
N PHE A 224 -22.16 7.19 5.58
CA PHE A 224 -21.14 6.40 4.89
C PHE A 224 -19.81 6.39 5.65
N GLU A 225 -19.37 5.19 6.01
CA GLU A 225 -18.09 4.98 6.67
C GLU A 225 -17.41 3.75 6.08
N VAL A 226 -16.13 3.86 5.82
CA VAL A 226 -15.27 2.74 5.41
C VAL A 226 -14.13 2.62 6.40
N LYS A 227 -13.98 1.44 7.01
CA LYS A 227 -12.91 1.17 7.97
C LYS A 227 -11.69 0.63 7.24
N VAL A 228 -10.67 1.46 7.15
CA VAL A 228 -9.38 1.13 6.53
C VAL A 228 -8.32 1.00 7.62
N TRP A 229 -7.53 -0.07 7.55
CA TRP A 229 -6.48 -0.35 8.51
C TRP A 229 -5.11 -0.33 7.84
N LYS A 230 -4.18 0.34 8.50
CA LYS A 230 -2.77 0.24 8.20
C LYS A 230 -2.15 -0.75 9.19
N GLN A 231 -1.59 -1.85 8.68
CA GLN A 231 -1.04 -2.92 9.51
C GLN A 231 0.36 -3.30 9.03
N LEU A 232 1.30 -3.44 9.96
CA LEU A 232 2.69 -3.83 9.72
C LEU A 232 2.90 -5.26 10.22
N PHE A 233 3.32 -6.14 9.32
CA PHE A 233 3.58 -7.55 9.60
C PHE A 233 5.03 -7.93 9.35
N CYS A 234 5.54 -8.92 10.10
CA CYS A 234 6.77 -9.65 9.83
C CYS A 234 6.56 -11.16 10.01
N HIS A 235 7.60 -11.96 9.76
CA HIS A 235 7.64 -13.38 10.14
C HIS A 235 7.60 -13.58 11.64
#